data_f1052897e27d27c5ba1bdf94d502a8d9
#
_entry.id   f1052897e27d27c5ba1bdf94d502a8d9
#
_cell.length_a   1.000
_cell.length_b   1.000
_cell.length_c   1.000
_cell.angle_alpha   90.00
_cell.angle_beta   90.00
_cell.angle_gamma   90.00
#
_symmetry.space_group_name_H-M   'P 1'
#
loop_
_entity.id
_entity.type
_entity.pdbx_description
1 polymer ?
#
loop_
_entity_poly.entity_id
_entity_poly.type
_entity_poly.pdbx_seq_one_letter_code
_entity_poly.pdbx_strand_id
1 'polypeptide(L)'
;MIGLTGITTPTARVGSLATRLAAVLFVTLGLGFGIGAVVALDHDRREGEMPMTPWGFRAFAGGPFDNLSRDRSTALLWALVGICALDVVSGALLARGRRRGATLGLATSPVAFILAAGFALPFLLIGVPIRVALLLAGRGSLRDP
;
A
#
# COMPACT_ATOMS: atom_id res chain seq x y z
N MET A 1 -46.36 -1.05 -20.12
CA MET A 1 -44.94 -0.64 -20.01
C MET A 1 -44.31 -1.40 -18.84
N ILE A 2 -43.61 -2.48 -19.13
CA ILE A 2 -42.94 -3.30 -18.14
C ILE A 2 -41.56 -2.71 -18.01
N GLY A 3 -41.28 -2.05 -16.85
CA GLY A 3 -39.97 -1.51 -16.52
C GLY A 3 -38.95 -2.64 -16.41
N LEU A 4 -37.98 -2.64 -17.28
CA LEU A 4 -36.76 -3.45 -17.14
C LEU A 4 -35.94 -2.91 -15.98
N THR A 5 -36.34 -3.27 -14.76
CA THR A 5 -35.58 -3.05 -13.56
C THR A 5 -34.24 -3.79 -13.63
N GLY A 6 -33.21 -3.01 -13.82
CA GLY A 6 -31.80 -3.23 -13.60
C GLY A 6 -31.33 -4.63 -13.18
N ILE A 7 -31.12 -5.51 -14.17
CA ILE A 7 -30.27 -6.67 -13.98
C ILE A 7 -28.83 -6.12 -13.89
N THR A 8 -28.37 -5.86 -12.66
CA THR A 8 -26.95 -5.59 -12.41
C THR A 8 -26.18 -6.84 -12.83
N THR A 9 -25.45 -6.75 -13.93
CA THR A 9 -24.65 -7.85 -14.45
C THR A 9 -23.66 -8.32 -13.37
N PRO A 10 -23.45 -9.64 -13.20
CA PRO A 10 -22.55 -10.18 -12.17
C PRO A 10 -21.14 -9.61 -12.28
N THR A 11 -20.68 -9.24 -13.45
CA THR A 11 -19.40 -8.56 -13.70
C THR A 11 -19.27 -7.19 -13.01
N ALA A 12 -20.35 -6.41 -12.94
CA ALA A 12 -20.34 -5.11 -12.26
C ALA A 12 -20.22 -5.27 -10.73
N ARG A 13 -20.80 -6.31 -10.15
CA ARG A 13 -20.67 -6.63 -8.72
C ARG A 13 -19.26 -7.06 -8.37
N VAL A 14 -18.64 -7.91 -9.17
CA VAL A 14 -17.26 -8.38 -8.97
C VAL A 14 -16.28 -7.21 -9.07
N GLY A 15 -16.46 -6.32 -10.07
CA GLY A 15 -15.62 -5.12 -10.20
C GLY A 15 -15.70 -4.19 -8.98
N SER A 16 -16.91 -3.96 -8.44
CA SER A 16 -17.07 -3.12 -7.24
C SER A 16 -16.48 -3.75 -5.98
N LEU A 17 -16.55 -5.08 -5.83
CA LEU A 17 -15.94 -5.81 -4.72
C LEU A 17 -14.41 -5.75 -4.82
N ALA A 18 -13.84 -5.99 -5.99
CA ALA A 18 -12.40 -5.90 -6.22
C ALA A 18 -11.85 -4.51 -5.87
N THR A 19 -12.55 -3.44 -6.26
CA THR A 19 -12.19 -2.07 -5.92
C THR A 19 -12.24 -1.81 -4.41
N ARG A 20 -13.25 -2.32 -3.71
CA ARG A 20 -13.35 -2.20 -2.25
C ARG A 20 -12.24 -2.95 -1.53
N LEU A 21 -11.94 -4.18 -1.95
CA LEU A 21 -10.82 -4.95 -1.39
C LEU A 21 -9.48 -4.27 -1.66
N ALA A 22 -9.27 -3.71 -2.85
CA ALA A 22 -8.09 -2.90 -3.14
C ALA A 22 -7.99 -1.70 -2.19
N ALA A 23 -9.09 -0.96 -2.00
CA ALA A 23 -9.13 0.19 -1.09
C ALA A 23 -8.75 -0.20 0.35
N VAL A 24 -9.29 -1.31 0.85
CA VAL A 24 -8.96 -1.82 2.19
C VAL A 24 -7.47 -2.19 2.27
N LEU A 25 -6.93 -2.88 1.28
CA LEU A 25 -5.50 -3.24 1.25
C LEU A 25 -4.60 -2.00 1.20
N PHE A 26 -4.94 -0.99 0.39
CA PHE A 26 -4.17 0.25 0.34
C PHE A 26 -4.14 0.96 1.69
N VAL A 27 -5.28 1.06 2.37
CA VAL A 27 -5.37 1.71 3.68
C VAL A 27 -4.67 0.90 4.76
N THR A 28 -4.92 -0.41 4.85
CA THR A 28 -4.35 -1.24 5.91
C THR A 28 -2.84 -1.41 5.79
N LEU A 29 -2.33 -1.66 4.58
CA LEU A 29 -0.88 -1.75 4.35
C LEU A 29 -0.21 -0.38 4.52
N GLY A 30 -0.81 0.69 3.99
CA GLY A 30 -0.30 2.05 4.14
C GLY A 30 -0.22 2.49 5.60
N LEU A 31 -1.28 2.30 6.38
CA LEU A 31 -1.27 2.62 7.82
C LEU A 31 -0.32 1.71 8.60
N GLY A 32 -0.37 0.39 8.38
CA GLY A 32 0.45 -0.56 9.12
C GLY A 32 1.95 -0.32 8.93
N PHE A 33 2.40 -0.25 7.69
CA PHE A 33 3.83 -0.01 7.40
C PHE A 33 4.24 1.45 7.61
N GLY A 34 3.37 2.42 7.35
CA GLY A 34 3.64 3.84 7.59
C GLY A 34 3.84 4.14 9.06
N ILE A 35 2.93 3.70 9.92
CA ILE A 35 3.06 3.86 11.38
C ILE A 35 4.27 3.07 11.90
N GLY A 36 4.45 1.83 11.44
CA GLY A 36 5.61 1.02 11.80
C GLY A 36 6.93 1.68 11.45
N ALA A 37 7.05 2.29 10.27
CA ALA A 37 8.25 3.01 9.85
C ALA A 37 8.50 4.27 10.69
N VAL A 38 7.45 5.04 11.03
CA VAL A 38 7.58 6.21 11.92
C VAL A 38 8.05 5.80 13.31
N VAL A 39 7.47 4.74 13.87
CA VAL A 39 7.88 4.21 15.18
C VAL A 39 9.33 3.73 15.14
N ALA A 40 9.74 3.03 14.07
CA ALA A 40 11.11 2.59 13.90
C ALA A 40 12.10 3.76 13.79
N LEU A 41 11.73 4.81 13.06
CA LEU A 41 12.53 6.04 12.94
C LEU A 41 12.66 6.79 14.27
N ASP A 42 11.59 6.87 15.06
CA ASP A 42 11.61 7.51 16.37
C ASP A 42 12.49 6.72 17.35
N HIS A 43 12.38 5.39 17.35
CA HIS A 43 13.22 4.51 18.16
C HIS A 43 14.71 4.61 17.76
N ASP A 44 15.03 4.58 16.46
CA ASP A 44 16.40 4.74 15.97
C ASP A 44 17.01 6.10 16.37
N ARG A 45 16.20 7.17 16.40
CA ARG A 45 16.66 8.49 16.85
C ARG A 45 16.98 8.53 18.34
N ARG A 46 16.23 7.81 19.17
CA ARG A 46 16.39 7.82 20.63
C ARG A 46 17.49 6.88 21.08
N GLU A 47 17.56 5.69 20.53
CA GLU A 47 18.40 4.59 21.01
C GLU A 47 19.58 4.27 20.09
N GLY A 48 19.58 4.83 18.88
CA GLY A 48 20.65 4.63 17.92
C GLY A 48 20.61 3.28 17.20
N GLU A 49 19.57 2.49 17.44
CA GLU A 49 19.38 1.15 16.87
C GLU A 49 17.95 0.97 16.35
N MET A 50 17.78 0.14 15.31
CA MET A 50 16.45 -0.25 14.84
C MET A 50 15.75 -1.14 15.85
N PRO A 51 14.43 -0.96 16.07
CA PRO A 51 13.68 -1.74 17.05
C PRO A 51 13.64 -3.22 16.68
N MET A 52 13.75 -4.07 17.69
CA MET A 52 13.53 -5.51 17.53
C MET A 52 12.05 -5.84 17.49
N THR A 53 11.65 -6.66 16.54
CA THR A 53 10.29 -7.22 16.51
C THR A 53 10.14 -8.27 17.61
N PRO A 54 8.90 -8.60 18.06
CA PRO A 54 8.64 -9.67 19.02
C PRO A 54 9.19 -11.04 18.60
N TRP A 55 9.44 -11.23 17.31
CA TRP A 55 9.99 -12.48 16.74
C TRP A 55 11.52 -12.48 16.64
N GLY A 56 12.22 -11.50 17.19
CA GLY A 56 13.67 -11.45 17.25
C GLY A 56 14.36 -10.92 15.98
N PHE A 57 13.62 -10.36 15.02
CA PHE A 57 14.18 -9.71 13.85
C PHE A 57 14.21 -8.19 14.04
N ARG A 58 15.23 -7.52 13.50
CA ARG A 58 15.22 -6.07 13.42
C ARG A 58 14.13 -5.60 12.47
N ALA A 59 13.31 -4.65 12.89
CA ALA A 59 12.32 -4.05 12.03
C ALA A 59 13.00 -3.32 10.86
N PHE A 60 12.48 -3.51 9.65
CA PHE A 60 13.01 -2.90 8.41
C PHE A 60 14.48 -3.21 8.12
N ALA A 61 14.98 -4.37 8.59
CA ALA A 61 16.34 -4.86 8.35
C ALA A 61 16.30 -6.25 7.69
N GLY A 62 17.43 -6.67 7.14
CA GLY A 62 17.59 -7.99 6.51
C GLY A 62 17.41 -7.99 4.99
N GLY A 63 17.18 -6.83 4.37
CA GLY A 63 17.13 -6.67 2.91
C GLY A 63 18.39 -6.03 2.34
N PRO A 64 18.44 -5.81 1.01
CA PRO A 64 19.56 -5.13 0.34
C PRO A 64 19.91 -3.76 0.91
N PHE A 65 18.94 -3.06 1.52
CA PHE A 65 19.15 -1.74 2.12
C PHE A 65 19.88 -1.77 3.46
N ASP A 66 20.03 -2.93 4.07
CA ASP A 66 20.75 -3.10 5.33
C ASP A 66 22.27 -2.80 5.18
N ASN A 67 22.80 -2.94 3.96
CA ASN A 67 24.19 -2.63 3.63
C ASN A 67 24.45 -1.15 3.32
N LEU A 68 23.41 -0.31 3.37
CA LEU A 68 23.54 1.13 3.11
C LEU A 68 23.98 1.86 4.38
N SER A 69 24.59 3.05 4.19
CA SER A 69 24.88 3.95 5.31
C SER A 69 23.59 4.32 6.03
N ARG A 70 23.69 4.58 7.34
CA ARG A 70 22.55 4.96 8.19
C ARG A 70 21.72 6.10 7.61
N ASP A 71 22.37 7.14 7.08
CA ASP A 71 21.68 8.30 6.51
C ASP A 71 20.82 7.91 5.28
N ARG A 72 21.34 7.02 4.43
CA ARG A 72 20.60 6.52 3.25
C ARG A 72 19.44 5.63 3.66
N SER A 73 19.66 4.76 4.62
CA SER A 73 18.61 3.87 5.16
C SER A 73 17.48 4.69 5.80
N THR A 74 17.83 5.73 6.57
CA THR A 74 16.86 6.66 7.16
C THR A 74 16.08 7.43 6.09
N ALA A 75 16.75 7.91 5.03
CA ALA A 75 16.09 8.59 3.91
C ALA A 75 15.10 7.67 3.18
N LEU A 76 15.46 6.39 2.97
CA LEU A 76 14.58 5.40 2.35
C LEU A 76 13.38 5.03 3.24
N LEU A 77 13.55 5.00 4.57
CA LEU A 77 12.43 4.83 5.50
C LEU A 77 11.47 6.02 5.44
N TRP A 78 11.97 7.25 5.34
CA TRP A 78 11.10 8.42 5.11
C TRP A 78 10.39 8.36 3.76
N ALA A 79 11.06 7.87 2.71
CA ALA A 79 10.41 7.61 1.41
C ALA A 79 9.30 6.56 1.55
N LEU A 80 9.51 5.51 2.34
CA LEU A 80 8.49 4.50 2.65
C LEU A 80 7.29 5.12 3.37
N VAL A 81 7.52 5.98 4.37
CA VAL A 81 6.43 6.73 5.05
C VAL A 81 5.63 7.56 4.06
N GLY A 82 6.30 8.29 3.16
CA GLY A 82 5.65 9.08 2.11
C GLY A 82 4.80 8.23 1.16
N ILE A 83 5.33 7.12 0.68
CA ILE A 83 4.59 6.17 -0.17
C ILE A 83 3.40 5.57 0.59
N CYS A 84 3.56 5.20 1.84
CA CYS A 84 2.46 4.69 2.67
C CYS A 84 1.35 5.73 2.86
N ALA A 85 1.70 7.01 3.03
CA ALA A 85 0.72 8.10 3.10
C ALA A 85 -0.05 8.24 1.77
N LEU A 86 0.63 8.18 0.63
CA LEU A 86 0.00 8.20 -0.70
C LEU A 86 -0.90 6.97 -0.92
N ASP A 87 -0.51 5.80 -0.40
CA ASP A 87 -1.33 4.59 -0.45
C ASP A 87 -2.63 4.76 0.35
N VAL A 88 -2.58 5.37 1.54
CA VAL A 88 -3.79 5.69 2.32
C VAL A 88 -4.72 6.64 1.57
N VAL A 89 -4.16 7.71 0.96
CA VAL A 89 -4.93 8.64 0.13
C VAL A 89 -5.55 7.92 -1.07
N SER A 90 -4.77 7.07 -1.75
CA SER A 90 -5.24 6.24 -2.87
C SER A 90 -6.41 5.36 -2.44
N GLY A 91 -6.28 4.65 -1.32
CA GLY A 91 -7.33 3.79 -0.76
C GLY A 91 -8.60 4.58 -0.41
N ALA A 92 -8.46 5.77 0.20
CA ALA A 92 -9.59 6.64 0.53
C ALA A 92 -10.32 7.15 -0.74
N LEU A 93 -9.59 7.48 -1.80
CA LEU A 93 -10.17 7.87 -3.09
C LEU A 93 -10.88 6.70 -3.78
N LEU A 94 -10.29 5.50 -3.71
CA LEU A 94 -10.90 4.27 -4.22
C LEU A 94 -12.19 3.92 -3.48
N ALA A 95 -12.21 4.06 -2.16
CA ALA A 95 -13.41 3.84 -1.35
C ALA A 95 -14.56 4.79 -1.76
N ARG A 96 -14.22 5.98 -2.27
CA ARG A 96 -15.17 6.95 -2.83
C ARG A 96 -15.50 6.70 -4.32
N GLY A 97 -14.96 5.64 -4.92
CA GLY A 97 -15.17 5.26 -6.32
C GLY A 97 -14.47 6.17 -7.35
N ARG A 98 -13.47 6.94 -6.94
CA ARG A 98 -12.77 7.89 -7.83
C ARG A 98 -11.63 7.21 -8.58
N ARG A 99 -11.58 7.36 -9.90
CA ARG A 99 -10.48 6.86 -10.76
C ARG A 99 -9.11 7.43 -10.39
N ARG A 100 -9.04 8.65 -9.86
CA ARG A 100 -7.78 9.25 -9.37
C ARG A 100 -7.09 8.38 -8.32
N GLY A 101 -7.86 7.69 -7.46
CA GLY A 101 -7.30 6.74 -6.50
C GLY A 101 -6.61 5.56 -7.19
N ALA A 102 -7.20 5.02 -8.27
CA ALA A 102 -6.59 3.94 -9.04
C ALA A 102 -5.30 4.39 -9.73
N THR A 103 -5.30 5.57 -10.35
CA THR A 103 -4.12 6.12 -11.02
C THR A 103 -2.99 6.35 -10.02
N LEU A 104 -3.30 6.97 -8.86
CA LEU A 104 -2.33 7.20 -7.79
C LEU A 104 -1.76 5.88 -7.26
N GLY A 105 -2.63 4.91 -6.95
CA GLY A 105 -2.22 3.61 -6.44
C GLY A 105 -1.36 2.81 -7.41
N LEU A 106 -1.64 2.88 -8.72
CA LEU A 106 -0.81 2.26 -9.75
C LEU A 106 0.53 2.97 -9.89
N ALA A 107 0.56 4.30 -9.80
CA ALA A 107 1.80 5.08 -9.91
C ALA A 107 2.74 4.85 -8.71
N THR A 108 2.19 4.69 -7.49
CA THR A 108 2.98 4.43 -6.27
C THR A 108 3.43 2.97 -6.13
N SER A 109 2.72 2.03 -6.75
CA SER A 109 2.97 0.59 -6.58
C SER A 109 4.38 0.12 -6.96
N PRO A 110 5.02 0.58 -8.05
CA PRO A 110 6.40 0.19 -8.39
C PRO A 110 7.40 0.63 -7.30
N VAL A 111 7.27 1.85 -6.80
CA VAL A 111 8.13 2.40 -5.75
C VAL A 111 7.90 1.64 -4.43
N ALA A 112 6.64 1.38 -4.09
CA ALA A 112 6.27 0.58 -2.92
C ALA A 112 6.89 -0.83 -3.00
N PHE A 113 6.89 -1.45 -4.17
CA PHE A 113 7.46 -2.78 -4.40
C PHE A 113 8.99 -2.77 -4.23
N ILE A 114 9.68 -1.78 -4.80
CA ILE A 114 11.13 -1.63 -4.66
C ILE A 114 11.53 -1.43 -3.19
N LEU A 115 10.81 -0.55 -2.46
CA LEU A 115 11.05 -0.32 -1.04
C LEU A 115 10.76 -1.58 -0.21
N ALA A 116 9.69 -2.31 -0.55
CA ALA A 116 9.36 -3.58 0.11
C ALA A 116 10.46 -4.63 -0.08
N ALA A 117 11.00 -4.74 -1.28
CA ALA A 117 12.12 -5.65 -1.59
C ALA A 117 13.40 -5.20 -0.88
N GLY A 118 13.69 -3.90 -0.89
CA GLY A 118 14.87 -3.32 -0.26
C GLY A 118 14.93 -3.50 1.26
N PHE A 119 13.79 -3.42 1.94
CA PHE A 119 13.64 -3.66 3.37
C PHE A 119 13.22 -5.09 3.73
N ALA A 120 13.14 -6.00 2.76
CA ALA A 120 12.70 -7.38 2.94
C ALA A 120 11.35 -7.51 3.67
N LEU A 121 10.34 -6.73 3.25
CA LEU A 121 9.01 -6.70 3.85
C LEU A 121 8.07 -7.70 3.14
N PRO A 122 7.93 -8.96 3.61
CA PRO A 122 7.22 -10.01 2.88
C PRO A 122 5.73 -9.70 2.68
N PHE A 123 5.08 -9.12 3.68
CA PHE A 123 3.67 -8.76 3.57
C PHE A 123 3.41 -7.67 2.52
N LEU A 124 4.33 -6.72 2.38
CA LEU A 124 4.23 -5.67 1.37
C LEU A 124 4.57 -6.21 -0.02
N LEU A 125 5.58 -7.11 -0.11
CA LEU A 125 5.94 -7.79 -1.36
C LEU A 125 4.79 -8.61 -1.95
N ILE A 126 3.99 -9.25 -1.12
CA ILE A 126 2.80 -10.00 -1.54
C ILE A 126 1.61 -9.05 -1.74
N GLY A 127 1.43 -8.11 -0.84
CA GLY A 127 0.29 -7.19 -0.84
C GLY A 127 0.26 -6.24 -2.04
N VAL A 128 1.43 -5.76 -2.50
CA VAL A 128 1.50 -4.85 -3.65
C VAL A 128 1.00 -5.49 -4.95
N PRO A 129 1.46 -6.67 -5.37
CA PRO A 129 0.92 -7.35 -6.56
C PRO A 129 -0.58 -7.65 -6.43
N ILE A 130 -1.05 -8.10 -5.27
CA ILE A 130 -2.47 -8.41 -5.04
C ILE A 130 -3.32 -7.16 -5.22
N ARG A 131 -2.94 -6.05 -4.60
CA ARG A 131 -3.71 -4.79 -4.73
C ARG A 131 -3.71 -4.25 -6.15
N VAL A 132 -2.61 -4.39 -6.90
CA VAL A 132 -2.54 -4.03 -8.32
C VAL A 132 -3.48 -4.89 -9.16
N ALA A 133 -3.48 -6.21 -8.95
CA ALA A 133 -4.40 -7.12 -9.64
C ALA A 133 -5.87 -6.78 -9.36
N LEU A 134 -6.22 -6.49 -8.11
CA LEU A 134 -7.57 -6.06 -7.72
C LEU A 134 -7.96 -4.72 -8.36
N LEU A 135 -7.02 -3.76 -8.44
CA LEU A 135 -7.25 -2.48 -9.12
C LEU A 135 -7.55 -2.68 -10.61
N LEU A 136 -6.75 -3.51 -11.28
CA LEU A 136 -6.94 -3.80 -12.70
C LEU A 136 -8.29 -4.50 -12.94
N ALA A 137 -8.67 -5.45 -12.10
CA ALA A 137 -9.96 -6.14 -12.16
C ALA A 137 -11.15 -5.20 -11.87
N GLY A 138 -10.97 -4.21 -10.99
CA GLY A 138 -12.01 -3.28 -10.56
C GLY A 138 -12.15 -2.01 -11.40
N ARG A 139 -11.25 -1.75 -12.36
CA ARG A 139 -11.20 -0.50 -13.14
C ARG A 139 -12.52 -0.10 -13.79
N GLY A 140 -13.27 -1.07 -14.29
CA GLY A 140 -14.56 -0.83 -14.96
C GLY A 140 -15.68 -0.33 -14.04
N SER A 141 -15.52 -0.43 -12.72
CA SER A 141 -16.50 0.02 -11.72
C SER A 141 -16.27 1.45 -11.22
N LEU A 142 -15.15 2.06 -11.60
CA LEU A 142 -14.77 3.41 -11.14
C LEU A 142 -15.41 4.49 -12.02
N ARG A 143 -15.82 5.58 -11.38
CA ARG A 143 -16.42 6.73 -12.05
C ARG A 143 -15.33 7.71 -12.49
N ASP A 144 -15.52 8.29 -13.66
CA ASP A 144 -14.77 9.47 -14.06
C ASP A 144 -15.15 10.67 -13.17
N PRO A 145 -14.24 11.62 -12.96
CA PRO A 145 -14.49 12.80 -12.16
C PRO A 145 -15.57 13.70 -12.75
#